data_49798db395072b93165d4e1472e5cf2f
#
_entry.id   49798db395072b93165d4e1472e5cf2f
#
_cell.length_a   1.000
_cell.length_b   1.000
_cell.length_c   1.000
_cell.angle_alpha   90.00
_cell.angle_beta   90.00
_cell.angle_gamma   90.00
#
_symmetry.space_group_name_H-M   'P 1'
#
loop_
_entity.id
_entity.type
_entity.pdbx_description
1 polymer ?
#
loop_
_entity_poly.entity_id
_entity_poly.type
_entity_poly.pdbx_seq_one_letter_code
_entity_poly.pdbx_strand_id
1 'polypeptide(L)'
;WRQPAAPAVKPLRRLLHNLRAFGLGLLALVLLILAVFADFSSTNRNHKELRYLVTPLNAVYSIGAVAFQRQAAPKGPPAVIGADARLLPRPEGAKPPLLMLVVGETARAMNFSLNGYARPTTPELAKLPVLSFTEVSSCGTATAASLPCMFSPLGREAFDARASTENLLDVLQRAGLAVLWLDNQAGCKGLCERIP
;
A
#
# COMPACT_ATOMS: atom_id res chain seq x y z
N TRP A 1 -52.95 -39.85 9.24
CA TRP A 1 -52.20 -39.63 7.99
C TRP A 1 -50.72 -39.85 8.27
N ARG A 2 -50.21 -41.06 7.99
CA ARG A 2 -48.74 -41.30 7.98
C ARG A 2 -48.21 -40.80 6.64
N GLN A 3 -47.34 -39.80 6.67
CA GLN A 3 -46.59 -39.44 5.48
C GLN A 3 -45.68 -40.60 5.08
N PRO A 4 -45.63 -40.98 3.79
CA PRO A 4 -44.73 -42.03 3.34
C PRO A 4 -43.27 -41.57 3.62
N ALA A 5 -42.48 -42.47 4.23
CA ALA A 5 -41.06 -42.18 4.51
C ALA A 5 -40.36 -41.90 3.21
N ALA A 6 -39.74 -40.75 3.09
CA ALA A 6 -38.94 -40.39 1.93
C ALA A 6 -37.82 -41.42 1.76
N PRO A 7 -37.53 -41.88 0.50
CA PRO A 7 -36.55 -42.92 0.26
C PRO A 7 -35.17 -42.48 0.81
N ALA A 8 -34.58 -43.34 1.64
CA ALA A 8 -33.26 -43.06 2.27
C ALA A 8 -32.19 -42.93 1.19
N VAL A 9 -31.87 -41.71 0.80
CA VAL A 9 -30.76 -41.49 -0.16
C VAL A 9 -29.46 -41.82 0.58
N LYS A 10 -28.66 -42.71 -0.01
CA LYS A 10 -27.38 -43.17 0.55
C LYS A 10 -26.52 -41.95 0.92
N PRO A 11 -25.93 -41.87 2.12
CA PRO A 11 -25.23 -40.68 2.63
C PRO A 11 -24.10 -40.20 1.67
N LEU A 12 -23.42 -41.12 1.02
CA LEU A 12 -22.39 -40.79 0.03
C LEU A 12 -22.97 -40.05 -1.19
N ARG A 13 -24.18 -40.41 -1.65
CA ARG A 13 -24.83 -39.74 -2.79
C ARG A 13 -25.25 -38.31 -2.45
N ARG A 14 -25.68 -38.07 -1.22
CA ARG A 14 -25.97 -36.73 -0.70
C ARG A 14 -24.70 -35.90 -0.59
N LEU A 15 -23.62 -36.47 -0.06
CA LEU A 15 -22.33 -35.79 0.04
C LEU A 15 -21.81 -35.38 -1.35
N LEU A 16 -21.81 -36.28 -2.32
CA LEU A 16 -21.37 -35.98 -3.68
C LEU A 16 -22.23 -34.90 -4.35
N HIS A 17 -23.55 -34.93 -4.13
CA HIS A 17 -24.45 -33.90 -4.65
C HIS A 17 -24.16 -32.54 -4.04
N ASN A 18 -23.99 -32.46 -2.72
CA ASN A 18 -23.67 -31.23 -2.02
C ASN A 18 -22.28 -30.68 -2.43
N LEU A 19 -21.29 -31.53 -2.60
CA LEU A 19 -19.97 -31.14 -3.09
C LEU A 19 -20.02 -30.59 -4.52
N ARG A 20 -20.82 -31.19 -5.40
CA ARG A 20 -21.04 -30.68 -6.76
C ARG A 20 -21.74 -29.32 -6.74
N ALA A 21 -22.82 -29.21 -5.95
CA ALA A 21 -23.55 -27.95 -5.81
C ALA A 21 -22.64 -26.82 -5.25
N PHE A 22 -21.84 -27.14 -4.23
CA PHE A 22 -20.86 -26.23 -3.67
C PHE A 22 -19.79 -25.81 -4.70
N GLY A 23 -19.24 -26.78 -5.45
CA GLY A 23 -18.26 -26.52 -6.50
C GLY A 23 -18.81 -25.63 -7.62
N LEU A 24 -20.05 -25.88 -8.06
CA LEU A 24 -20.72 -25.04 -9.07
C LEU A 24 -20.98 -23.63 -8.54
N GLY A 25 -21.40 -23.50 -7.27
CA GLY A 25 -21.60 -22.19 -6.64
C GLY A 25 -20.30 -21.41 -6.51
N LEU A 26 -19.23 -22.08 -6.12
CA LEU A 26 -17.89 -21.46 -6.04
C LEU A 26 -17.39 -21.03 -7.42
N LEU A 27 -17.56 -21.86 -8.44
CA LEU A 27 -17.20 -21.54 -9.83
C LEU A 27 -17.99 -20.31 -10.32
N ALA A 28 -19.30 -20.29 -10.10
CA ALA A 28 -20.15 -19.15 -10.48
C ALA A 28 -19.69 -17.85 -9.77
N LEU A 29 -19.35 -17.93 -8.48
CA LEU A 29 -18.82 -16.79 -7.72
C LEU A 29 -17.49 -16.30 -8.30
N VAL A 30 -16.57 -17.19 -8.62
CA VAL A 30 -15.28 -16.83 -9.24
C VAL A 30 -15.50 -16.16 -10.60
N LEU A 31 -16.37 -16.71 -11.44
CA LEU A 31 -16.69 -16.11 -12.74
C LEU A 31 -17.33 -14.72 -12.59
N LEU A 32 -18.21 -14.54 -11.61
CA LEU A 32 -18.80 -13.24 -11.31
C LEU A 32 -17.73 -12.23 -10.87
N ILE A 33 -16.84 -12.63 -9.95
CA ILE A 33 -15.73 -11.76 -9.51
C ILE A 33 -14.83 -11.38 -10.69
N LEU A 34 -14.51 -12.32 -11.59
CA LEU A 34 -13.72 -12.03 -12.78
C LEU A 34 -14.42 -11.07 -13.73
N ALA A 35 -15.73 -11.19 -13.90
CA ALA A 35 -16.53 -10.31 -14.75
C ALA A 35 -16.56 -8.86 -14.24
N VAL A 36 -16.57 -8.67 -12.92
CA VAL A 36 -16.59 -7.34 -12.27
C VAL A 36 -15.26 -7.00 -11.59
N PHE A 37 -14.17 -7.60 -12.03
CA PHE A 37 -12.88 -7.56 -11.31
C PHE A 37 -12.36 -6.14 -11.07
N ALA A 38 -12.54 -5.24 -12.02
CA ALA A 38 -12.07 -3.87 -11.90
C ALA A 38 -12.77 -3.14 -10.73
N ASP A 39 -14.10 -3.22 -10.66
CA ASP A 39 -14.90 -2.59 -9.62
C ASP A 39 -14.70 -3.27 -8.26
N PHE A 40 -14.66 -4.60 -8.24
CA PHE A 40 -14.38 -5.37 -7.02
C PHE A 40 -13.00 -5.06 -6.44
N SER A 41 -11.96 -5.01 -7.29
CA SER A 41 -10.60 -4.67 -6.87
C SER A 41 -10.49 -3.23 -6.37
N SER A 42 -11.15 -2.29 -7.05
CA SER A 42 -11.22 -0.89 -6.64
C SER A 42 -11.90 -0.73 -5.29
N THR A 43 -13.07 -1.34 -5.13
CA THR A 43 -13.82 -1.31 -3.86
C THR A 43 -13.04 -1.91 -2.70
N ASN A 44 -12.40 -3.07 -2.88
CA ASN A 44 -11.58 -3.69 -1.83
C ASN A 44 -10.33 -2.88 -1.44
N ARG A 45 -9.80 -2.08 -2.35
CA ARG A 45 -8.67 -1.18 -2.04
C ARG A 45 -9.11 0.05 -1.25
N ASN A 46 -10.24 0.63 -1.65
CA ASN A 46 -10.75 1.87 -1.08
C ASN A 46 -11.48 1.65 0.25
N HIS A 47 -12.11 0.48 0.40
CA HIS A 47 -12.93 0.12 1.57
C HIS A 47 -12.38 -1.13 2.25
N LYS A 48 -11.26 -0.98 2.94
CA LYS A 48 -10.58 -2.10 3.63
C LYS A 48 -11.42 -2.70 4.77
N GLU A 49 -12.30 -1.91 5.34
CA GLU A 49 -13.26 -2.29 6.38
C GLU A 49 -14.24 -3.38 5.94
N LEU A 50 -14.57 -3.47 4.65
CA LEU A 50 -15.49 -4.48 4.13
C LEU A 50 -15.04 -5.91 4.43
N ARG A 51 -13.73 -6.17 4.50
CA ARG A 51 -13.16 -7.48 4.82
C ARG A 51 -13.55 -7.98 6.21
N TYR A 52 -13.83 -7.04 7.13
CA TYR A 52 -14.20 -7.34 8.50
C TYR A 52 -15.71 -7.43 8.70
N LEU A 53 -16.51 -6.99 7.73
CA LEU A 53 -17.97 -7.00 7.81
C LEU A 53 -18.60 -8.31 7.31
N VAL A 54 -17.92 -9.06 6.44
CA VAL A 54 -18.45 -10.28 5.83
C VAL A 54 -18.21 -11.49 6.73
N THR A 55 -19.22 -11.90 7.47
CA THR A 55 -19.21 -13.11 8.31
C THR A 55 -19.55 -14.36 7.48
N PRO A 56 -18.82 -15.50 7.61
CA PRO A 56 -17.72 -15.80 8.56
C PRO A 56 -16.31 -15.48 8.04
N LEU A 57 -16.17 -14.91 6.84
CA LEU A 57 -14.89 -14.65 6.20
C LEU A 57 -13.99 -13.69 7.04
N ASN A 58 -14.60 -12.77 7.77
CA ASN A 58 -13.91 -11.86 8.68
C ASN A 58 -13.03 -12.61 9.70
N ALA A 59 -13.56 -13.67 10.31
CA ALA A 59 -12.81 -14.47 11.30
C ALA A 59 -11.62 -15.18 10.66
N VAL A 60 -11.83 -15.84 9.52
CA VAL A 60 -10.76 -16.53 8.77
C VAL A 60 -9.69 -15.55 8.31
N TYR A 61 -10.11 -14.41 7.76
CA TYR A 61 -9.20 -13.35 7.33
C TYR A 61 -8.38 -12.79 8.49
N SER A 62 -9.02 -12.49 9.63
CA SER A 62 -8.36 -11.91 10.80
C SER A 62 -7.34 -12.87 11.43
N ILE A 63 -7.68 -14.16 11.55
CA ILE A 63 -6.77 -15.19 12.04
C ILE A 63 -5.55 -15.30 11.10
N GLY A 64 -5.79 -15.38 9.79
CA GLY A 64 -4.72 -15.41 8.79
C GLY A 64 -3.85 -14.16 8.86
N ALA A 65 -4.44 -12.98 8.88
CA ALA A 65 -3.73 -11.71 8.96
C ALA A 65 -2.82 -11.63 10.19
N VAL A 66 -3.33 -11.99 11.38
CA VAL A 66 -2.53 -12.00 12.62
C VAL A 66 -1.38 -13.02 12.54
N ALA A 67 -1.64 -14.22 12.01
CA ALA A 67 -0.61 -15.24 11.87
C ALA A 67 0.51 -14.80 10.92
N PHE A 68 0.16 -14.20 9.78
CA PHE A 68 1.14 -13.70 8.81
C PHE A 68 1.86 -12.43 9.28
N GLN A 69 1.17 -11.50 9.94
CA GLN A 69 1.79 -10.28 10.48
C GLN A 69 2.83 -10.59 11.55
N ARG A 70 2.58 -11.59 12.44
CA ARG A 70 3.55 -12.01 13.44
C ARG A 70 4.86 -12.55 12.85
N GLN A 71 4.81 -13.10 11.62
CA GLN A 71 6.00 -13.61 10.94
C GLN A 71 6.74 -12.51 10.16
N ALA A 72 6.04 -11.44 9.77
CA ALA A 72 6.58 -10.38 8.93
C ALA A 72 7.05 -9.13 9.71
N ALA A 73 6.72 -9.03 11.00
CA ALA A 73 7.13 -7.89 11.82
C ALA A 73 8.66 -7.86 12.02
N PRO A 74 9.33 -6.75 11.78
CA PRO A 74 10.75 -6.60 12.09
C PRO A 74 10.98 -6.83 13.59
N LYS A 75 12.01 -7.58 13.94
CA LYS A 75 12.38 -7.84 15.33
C LYS A 75 13.40 -6.79 15.78
N GLY A 76 13.00 -5.92 16.68
CA GLY A 76 13.89 -4.94 17.32
C GLY A 76 13.71 -3.51 16.84
N PRO A 77 14.43 -2.56 17.45
CA PRO A 77 14.42 -1.17 17.05
C PRO A 77 15.01 -1.00 15.66
N PRO A 78 14.59 0.04 14.90
CA PRO A 78 15.14 0.30 13.57
C PRO A 78 16.64 0.63 13.67
N ALA A 79 17.40 0.15 12.69
CA ALA A 79 18.81 0.51 12.56
C ALA A 79 18.92 2.02 12.26
N VAL A 80 19.74 2.69 13.05
CA VAL A 80 19.96 4.14 12.94
C VAL A 80 20.74 4.45 11.69
N ILE A 81 20.27 5.44 10.91
CA ILE A 81 20.98 5.98 9.74
C ILE A 81 21.23 7.48 9.94
N GLY A 82 22.31 8.00 9.36
CA GLY A 82 22.65 9.41 9.46
C GLY A 82 22.75 9.89 10.91
N ALA A 83 23.42 9.14 11.78
CA ALA A 83 23.60 9.48 13.20
C ALA A 83 24.33 10.81 13.40
N ASP A 84 25.11 11.25 12.43
CA ASP A 84 25.85 12.50 12.35
C ASP A 84 25.07 13.64 11.69
N ALA A 85 23.83 13.42 11.29
CA ALA A 85 23.01 14.42 10.63
C ALA A 85 22.79 15.64 11.54
N ARG A 86 23.10 16.83 10.99
CA ARG A 86 22.95 18.12 11.66
C ARG A 86 22.68 19.23 10.65
N LEU A 87 21.97 20.25 11.05
CA LEU A 87 21.80 21.43 10.26
C LEU A 87 23.13 22.21 10.15
N LEU A 88 23.41 22.68 8.96
CA LEU A 88 24.51 23.64 8.77
C LEU A 88 24.14 24.99 9.45
N PRO A 89 25.12 25.72 10.00
CA PRO A 89 24.90 27.07 10.51
C PRO A 89 24.26 27.96 9.45
N ARG A 90 23.27 28.73 9.84
CA ARG A 90 22.63 29.70 8.94
C ARG A 90 23.20 31.07 9.20
N PRO A 91 23.25 31.91 8.16
CA PRO A 91 23.57 33.35 8.35
C PRO A 91 22.63 34.01 9.35
N GLU A 92 23.13 34.92 10.15
CA GLU A 92 22.34 35.65 11.12
C GLU A 92 21.20 36.41 10.42
N GLY A 93 19.97 36.34 10.96
CA GLY A 93 18.78 36.95 10.37
C GLY A 93 18.15 36.18 9.18
N ALA A 94 18.76 35.10 8.70
CA ALA A 94 18.16 34.31 7.62
C ALA A 94 16.91 33.57 8.10
N LYS A 95 15.81 33.70 7.33
CA LYS A 95 14.58 32.93 7.57
C LYS A 95 14.82 31.42 7.35
N PRO A 96 14.20 30.56 8.16
CA PRO A 96 14.28 29.13 7.92
C PRO A 96 13.65 28.77 6.57
N PRO A 97 14.28 27.90 5.75
CA PRO A 97 13.69 27.45 4.51
C PRO A 97 12.50 26.54 4.82
N LEU A 98 11.46 26.62 3.98
CA LEU A 98 10.39 25.66 3.93
C LEU A 98 10.63 24.74 2.73
N LEU A 99 10.79 23.44 2.99
CA LEU A 99 10.81 22.41 1.97
C LEU A 99 9.46 21.70 1.97
N MET A 100 8.76 21.72 0.85
CA MET A 100 7.53 20.97 0.64
C MET A 100 7.82 19.83 -0.33
N LEU A 101 7.78 18.59 0.18
CA LEU A 101 7.93 17.38 -0.63
C LEU A 101 6.54 16.81 -0.91
N VAL A 102 6.11 16.88 -2.17
CA VAL A 102 4.82 16.34 -2.61
C VAL A 102 5.04 14.97 -3.24
N VAL A 103 4.54 13.92 -2.59
CA VAL A 103 4.61 12.55 -3.08
C VAL A 103 3.36 12.23 -3.87
N GLY A 104 3.50 12.03 -5.18
CA GLY A 104 2.40 11.68 -6.07
C GLY A 104 1.94 10.23 -5.86
N GLU A 105 0.63 9.99 -6.03
CA GLU A 105 0.03 8.65 -6.01
C GLU A 105 -0.44 8.28 -7.42
N THR A 106 -0.10 7.06 -7.86
CA THR A 106 -0.51 6.47 -9.15
C THR A 106 -0.11 7.33 -10.38
N ALA A 107 0.95 8.13 -10.24
CA ALA A 107 1.47 8.99 -11.30
C ALA A 107 2.52 8.26 -12.14
N ARG A 108 2.22 7.98 -13.41
CA ARG A 108 3.17 7.35 -14.34
C ARG A 108 3.93 8.41 -15.12
N ALA A 109 5.27 8.35 -15.10
CA ALA A 109 6.13 9.28 -15.81
C ALA A 109 5.77 9.42 -17.30
N MET A 110 5.45 8.28 -17.97
CA MET A 110 5.06 8.27 -19.38
C MET A 110 3.72 8.96 -19.70
N ASN A 111 2.92 9.28 -18.70
CA ASN A 111 1.66 10.02 -18.87
C ASN A 111 1.77 11.51 -18.51
N PHE A 112 2.99 12.00 -18.25
CA PHE A 112 3.25 13.41 -18.07
C PHE A 112 3.54 14.09 -19.42
N SER A 113 2.81 15.14 -19.75
CA SER A 113 3.07 15.92 -20.99
C SER A 113 4.44 16.58 -20.97
N LEU A 114 5.00 16.90 -19.80
CA LEU A 114 6.38 17.34 -19.62
C LEU A 114 7.42 16.31 -20.09
N ASN A 115 7.04 15.03 -20.10
CA ASN A 115 7.90 13.93 -20.57
C ASN A 115 7.55 13.46 -21.99
N GLY A 116 6.81 14.26 -22.77
CA GLY A 116 6.46 13.95 -24.15
C GLY A 116 5.15 13.20 -24.35
N TYR A 117 4.30 13.08 -23.33
CA TYR A 117 2.96 12.51 -23.52
C TYR A 117 2.09 13.44 -24.38
N ALA A 118 1.39 12.86 -25.37
CA ALA A 118 0.65 13.63 -26.37
C ALA A 118 -0.55 14.43 -25.83
N ARG A 119 -1.10 14.03 -24.68
CA ARG A 119 -2.20 14.75 -24.02
C ARG A 119 -1.67 15.75 -23.00
N PRO A 120 -2.27 16.93 -22.83
CA PRO A 120 -1.82 17.95 -21.88
C PRO A 120 -2.24 17.56 -20.45
N THR A 121 -1.51 16.66 -19.83
CA THR A 121 -1.80 16.14 -18.48
C THR A 121 -1.16 16.97 -17.36
N THR A 122 -0.16 17.79 -17.67
CA THR A 122 0.54 18.65 -16.71
C THR A 122 0.61 20.12 -17.18
N PRO A 123 -0.51 20.76 -17.58
CA PRO A 123 -0.50 22.08 -18.22
C PRO A 123 0.01 23.18 -17.27
N GLU A 124 -0.29 23.10 -15.98
CA GLU A 124 0.14 24.11 -15.01
C GLU A 124 1.63 23.96 -14.67
N LEU A 125 2.12 22.72 -14.53
CA LEU A 125 3.55 22.49 -14.34
C LEU A 125 4.40 22.94 -15.52
N ALA A 126 3.87 22.83 -16.74
CA ALA A 126 4.56 23.29 -17.94
C ALA A 126 4.78 24.81 -18.01
N LYS A 127 4.03 25.61 -17.22
CA LYS A 127 4.20 27.06 -17.09
C LYS A 127 5.29 27.48 -16.09
N LEU A 128 5.78 26.52 -15.30
CA LEU A 128 6.75 26.78 -14.25
C LEU A 128 8.16 26.35 -14.69
N PRO A 129 9.23 26.96 -14.16
CA PRO A 129 10.60 26.57 -14.43
C PRO A 129 10.93 25.28 -13.64
N VAL A 130 10.39 24.14 -14.08
CA VAL A 130 10.58 22.84 -13.41
C VAL A 130 11.67 22.03 -14.09
N LEU A 131 12.38 21.23 -13.30
CA LEU A 131 13.26 20.17 -13.78
C LEU A 131 12.47 18.86 -13.79
N SER A 132 12.29 18.27 -14.97
CA SER A 132 11.61 16.99 -15.12
C SER A 132 12.63 15.87 -15.34
N PHE A 133 12.58 14.86 -14.47
CA PHE A 133 13.44 13.67 -14.59
C PHE A 133 12.67 12.58 -15.35
N THR A 134 13.20 12.15 -16.48
CA THR A 134 12.54 11.20 -17.39
C THR A 134 12.88 9.74 -17.07
N GLU A 135 14.02 9.48 -16.43
CA GLU A 135 14.53 8.14 -16.16
C GLU A 135 14.46 7.77 -14.67
N VAL A 136 13.29 7.95 -14.06
CA VAL A 136 13.06 7.58 -12.66
C VAL A 136 12.19 6.34 -12.60
N SER A 137 12.68 5.30 -11.91
CA SER A 137 11.99 4.05 -11.70
C SER A 137 11.56 3.89 -10.24
N SER A 138 10.33 3.44 -10.03
CA SER A 138 9.83 3.05 -8.71
C SER A 138 10.43 1.72 -8.26
N CYS A 139 10.55 1.51 -6.94
CA CYS A 139 10.92 0.23 -6.35
C CYS A 139 9.86 -0.86 -6.52
N GLY A 140 8.62 -0.47 -6.77
CA GLY A 140 7.52 -1.39 -6.96
C GLY A 140 6.25 -0.69 -7.44
N THR A 141 5.24 -1.48 -7.78
CA THR A 141 3.95 -1.01 -8.29
C THR A 141 2.93 -0.72 -7.20
N ALA A 142 3.23 -1.09 -5.95
CA ALA A 142 2.37 -0.82 -4.79
C ALA A 142 2.97 0.29 -3.93
N THR A 143 2.14 1.21 -3.45
CA THR A 143 2.54 2.32 -2.56
C THR A 143 3.27 1.81 -1.32
N ALA A 144 2.82 0.69 -0.74
CA ALA A 144 3.45 0.06 0.42
C ALA A 144 4.88 -0.45 0.15
N ALA A 145 5.27 -0.67 -1.09
CA ALA A 145 6.62 -1.06 -1.47
C ALA A 145 7.45 0.14 -1.93
N SER A 146 6.86 1.02 -2.76
CA SER A 146 7.62 2.12 -3.37
C SER A 146 7.89 3.27 -2.39
N LEU A 147 6.94 3.60 -1.52
CA LEU A 147 7.07 4.74 -0.62
C LEU A 147 8.18 4.55 0.43
N PRO A 148 8.25 3.43 1.18
CA PRO A 148 9.37 3.19 2.10
C PRO A 148 10.74 3.14 1.40
N CYS A 149 10.80 2.59 0.19
CA CYS A 149 12.02 2.55 -0.59
C CYS A 149 12.48 3.96 -1.02
N MET A 150 11.55 4.83 -1.42
CA MET A 150 11.83 6.21 -1.83
C MET A 150 12.47 7.04 -0.69
N PHE A 151 12.09 6.76 0.56
CA PHE A 151 12.59 7.44 1.75
C PHE A 151 13.76 6.71 2.43
N SER A 152 14.23 5.60 1.84
CA SER A 152 15.39 4.85 2.29
C SER A 152 16.68 5.42 1.66
N PRO A 153 17.83 5.35 2.35
CA PRO A 153 19.13 5.64 1.76
C PRO A 153 19.59 4.57 0.78
N LEU A 154 18.91 3.42 0.76
CA LEU A 154 19.23 2.29 -0.12
C LEU A 154 18.51 2.50 -1.45
N GLY A 155 19.21 2.25 -2.54
CA GLY A 155 18.57 2.23 -3.85
C GLY A 155 17.65 1.01 -4.02
N ARG A 156 16.89 0.99 -5.12
CA ARG A 156 15.94 -0.07 -5.45
C ARG A 156 16.51 -1.50 -5.30
N GLU A 157 17.78 -1.68 -5.64
CA GLU A 157 18.42 -3.00 -5.64
C GLU A 157 18.76 -3.51 -4.24
N ALA A 158 19.09 -2.60 -3.31
CA ALA A 158 19.51 -2.93 -1.95
C ALA A 158 18.39 -2.78 -0.92
N PHE A 159 17.22 -2.24 -1.30
CA PHE A 159 16.11 -2.03 -0.37
C PHE A 159 15.43 -3.35 -0.01
N ASP A 160 15.43 -3.66 1.29
CA ASP A 160 14.64 -4.76 1.87
C ASP A 160 13.52 -4.19 2.76
N ALA A 161 12.28 -4.37 2.34
CA ALA A 161 11.10 -3.94 3.10
C ALA A 161 10.92 -4.67 4.45
N ARG A 162 11.67 -5.76 4.69
CA ARG A 162 11.65 -6.51 5.95
C ARG A 162 12.69 -6.01 6.95
N ALA A 163 13.67 -5.25 6.47
CA ALA A 163 14.67 -4.64 7.33
C ALA A 163 14.04 -3.49 8.12
N SER A 164 14.26 -3.50 9.45
CA SER A 164 13.88 -2.37 10.30
C SER A 164 14.99 -1.34 10.27
N THR A 165 14.82 -0.31 9.43
CA THR A 165 15.75 0.83 9.33
C THR A 165 14.98 2.13 9.51
N GLU A 166 15.68 3.14 10.00
CA GLU A 166 15.18 4.52 9.96
C GLU A 166 15.03 5.00 8.51
N ASN A 167 14.30 6.06 8.31
CA ASN A 167 14.05 6.67 7.01
C ASN A 167 14.45 8.15 7.00
N LEU A 168 14.30 8.80 5.85
CA LEU A 168 14.66 10.21 5.69
C LEU A 168 13.99 11.13 6.72
N LEU A 169 12.74 10.86 7.13
CA LEU A 169 12.03 11.71 8.09
C LEU A 169 12.69 11.65 9.49
N ASP A 170 13.15 10.47 9.90
CA ASP A 170 13.89 10.30 11.16
C ASP A 170 15.20 11.09 11.15
N VAL A 171 15.92 11.06 10.02
CA VAL A 171 17.17 11.80 9.84
C VAL A 171 16.95 13.31 9.88
N LEU A 172 15.92 13.80 9.20
CA LEU A 172 15.57 15.23 9.18
C LEU A 172 15.19 15.73 10.57
N GLN A 173 14.41 14.94 11.32
CA GLN A 173 14.03 15.27 12.68
C GLN A 173 15.26 15.28 13.61
N ARG A 174 16.15 14.29 13.51
CA ARG A 174 17.41 14.24 14.26
C ARG A 174 18.31 15.42 13.95
N ALA A 175 18.33 15.87 12.71
CA ALA A 175 19.07 17.06 12.30
C ALA A 175 18.49 18.38 12.86
N GLY A 176 17.34 18.35 13.52
CA GLY A 176 16.71 19.52 14.14
C GLY A 176 15.70 20.24 13.25
N LEU A 177 15.24 19.60 12.16
CA LEU A 177 14.14 20.13 11.36
C LEU A 177 12.79 19.78 11.99
N ALA A 178 11.83 20.70 11.93
CA ALA A 178 10.43 20.40 12.17
C ALA A 178 9.87 19.65 10.96
N VAL A 179 9.48 18.40 11.15
CA VAL A 179 8.93 17.54 10.10
C VAL A 179 7.44 17.38 10.33
N LEU A 180 6.63 17.64 9.29
CA LEU A 180 5.19 17.44 9.29
C LEU A 180 4.83 16.51 8.13
N TRP A 181 4.08 15.45 8.41
CA TRP A 181 3.48 14.59 7.39
C TRP A 181 1.99 14.92 7.25
N LEU A 182 1.56 15.26 6.04
CA LEU A 182 0.15 15.42 5.70
C LEU A 182 -0.24 14.29 4.75
N ASP A 183 -1.33 13.60 5.06
CA ASP A 183 -1.78 12.43 4.30
C ASP A 183 -3.21 12.62 3.79
N ASN A 184 -3.39 12.41 2.49
CA ASN A 184 -4.70 12.37 1.84
C ASN A 184 -5.00 10.97 1.28
N GLN A 185 -4.29 9.94 1.79
CA GLN A 185 -4.39 8.54 1.39
C GLN A 185 -4.65 7.63 2.61
N ALA A 186 -4.47 6.34 2.44
CA ALA A 186 -4.66 5.35 3.50
C ALA A 186 -3.40 5.18 4.39
N GLY A 187 -2.84 6.30 4.91
CA GLY A 187 -1.71 6.34 5.84
C GLY A 187 -0.33 6.29 5.18
N CYS A 188 0.69 6.66 5.95
CA CYS A 188 2.08 6.87 5.51
C CYS A 188 2.91 5.59 5.31
N LYS A 189 2.31 4.42 5.37
CA LYS A 189 2.96 3.11 5.16
C LYS A 189 4.20 2.88 6.05
N GLY A 190 4.13 3.32 7.28
CA GLY A 190 5.20 3.16 8.27
C GLY A 190 6.23 4.28 8.31
N LEU A 191 6.19 5.24 7.40
CA LEU A 191 7.19 6.32 7.34
C LEU A 191 7.06 7.33 8.47
N CYS A 192 5.83 7.73 8.78
CA CYS A 192 5.55 8.82 9.72
C CYS A 192 5.27 8.37 11.16
N GLU A 193 5.39 7.09 11.46
CA GLU A 193 5.02 6.55 12.78
C GLU A 193 5.90 7.06 13.92
N ARG A 194 7.09 7.59 13.61
CA ARG A 194 8.07 8.09 14.57
C ARG A 194 8.20 9.60 14.58
N ILE A 195 7.45 10.29 13.74
CA ILE A 195 7.38 11.75 13.76
C ILE A 195 6.08 12.20 14.43
N PRO A 196 6.07 13.36 15.11
CA PRO A 196 4.89 13.89 15.79
C PRO A 196 3.77 14.29 14.82
#